data_702121d265c6ea24fc8dea877a6f4286
#
_entry.id   702121d265c6ea24fc8dea877a6f4286
#
_cell.length_a   1.000
_cell.length_b   1.000
_cell.length_c   1.000
_cell.angle_alpha   90.00
_cell.angle_beta   90.00
_cell.angle_gamma   90.00
#
_symmetry.space_group_name_H-M   'P 1'
#
loop_
_entity.id
_entity.type
_entity.pdbx_description
1 polymer ?
#
loop_
_entity_poly.entity_id
_entity_poly.type
_entity_poly.pdbx_seq_one_letter_code
_entity_poly.pdbx_strand_id
1 'polypeptide(L)'
;RSHAAISDKVFDVLKRMARPAKSSNTLSEIAAWRDNCPDITLRSTFIVGYPGETETEFQHLLDWLDEAQLDRVGCFQYENVDGARSNVLKNHIEPDVKQDRWERFMEKSQTISETKLAKKVGLNLDVIVDNIDEDGVATCRTKADAPEIDGNLFIDENTDKIKVGQIIQVKVDEASEYDLWGQIIG
;
A
#
# COMPACT_ATOMS: atom_id res chain seq x y z
N ARG A 1 -6.99 19.46 15.23
CA ARG A 1 -6.65 19.04 16.63
C ARG A 1 -6.74 17.53 16.82
N SER A 2 -7.59 16.80 16.07
CA SER A 2 -7.71 15.33 16.13
C SER A 2 -6.53 14.61 15.46
N HIS A 3 -6.00 15.16 14.38
CA HIS A 3 -4.96 14.53 13.55
C HIS A 3 -3.63 14.32 14.30
N ALA A 4 -3.19 15.32 15.06
CA ALA A 4 -1.98 15.21 15.85
C ALA A 4 -2.09 14.14 16.97
N ALA A 5 -3.27 13.97 17.57
CA ALA A 5 -3.47 12.99 18.64
C ALA A 5 -3.51 11.55 18.13
N ILE A 6 -4.06 11.31 16.94
CA ILE A 6 -4.05 9.99 16.27
C ILE A 6 -2.61 9.61 15.94
N SER A 7 -1.88 10.52 15.32
CA SER A 7 -0.48 10.38 14.95
C SER A 7 0.40 10.02 16.16
N ASP A 8 0.26 10.72 17.29
CA ASP A 8 1.09 10.51 18.47
C ASP A 8 0.96 9.09 19.06
N LYS A 9 -0.24 8.49 19.04
CA LYS A 9 -0.45 7.14 19.58
C LYS A 9 0.09 6.03 18.68
N VAL A 10 -0.01 6.15 17.36
CA VAL A 10 0.67 5.24 16.42
C VAL A 10 2.18 5.24 16.67
N PHE A 11 2.75 6.40 16.95
CA PHE A 11 4.17 6.56 17.21
C PHE A 11 4.62 6.05 18.58
N ASP A 12 3.74 5.88 19.55
CA ASP A 12 4.10 5.23 20.82
C ASP A 12 4.50 3.76 20.60
N VAL A 13 3.84 3.04 19.70
CA VAL A 13 4.27 1.69 19.30
C VAL A 13 5.62 1.74 18.59
N LEU A 14 5.82 2.63 17.62
CA LEU A 14 7.09 2.79 16.92
C LEU A 14 8.25 3.15 17.88
N LYS A 15 7.97 3.97 18.88
CA LYS A 15 8.95 4.33 19.91
C LYS A 15 9.36 3.13 20.76
N ARG A 16 8.39 2.26 21.13
CA ARG A 16 8.69 0.98 21.81
C ARG A 16 9.51 0.03 20.92
N MET A 17 9.29 0.07 19.61
CA MET A 17 10.08 -0.66 18.61
C MET A 17 11.48 -0.06 18.37
N ALA A 18 11.89 0.99 19.10
CA ALA A 18 13.11 1.76 18.87
C ALA A 18 13.25 2.27 17.41
N ARG A 19 12.14 2.53 16.73
CA ARG A 19 12.11 3.16 15.42
C ARG A 19 12.17 4.67 15.58
N PRO A 20 12.97 5.39 14.77
CA PRO A 20 12.96 6.84 14.79
C PRO A 20 11.58 7.33 14.34
N ALA A 21 10.84 7.86 15.30
CA ALA A 21 9.53 8.40 15.06
C ALA A 21 9.51 9.84 15.55
N LYS A 22 9.38 10.78 14.64
CA LYS A 22 8.98 12.15 14.95
C LYS A 22 7.49 12.23 14.74
N SER A 23 6.76 11.98 15.78
CA SER A 23 5.34 11.67 15.78
C SER A 23 4.41 12.77 15.27
N SER A 24 4.75 14.01 15.41
CA SER A 24 3.83 15.12 15.13
C SER A 24 3.67 15.48 13.65
N ASN A 25 4.45 14.90 12.75
CA ASN A 25 4.60 15.45 11.40
C ASN A 25 4.36 14.51 10.22
N THR A 26 4.17 13.18 10.42
CA THR A 26 4.13 12.28 9.25
C THR A 26 2.96 12.57 8.31
N LEU A 27 1.76 12.86 8.83
CA LEU A 27 0.63 13.26 7.98
C LEU A 27 0.88 14.61 7.30
N SER A 28 1.47 15.56 8.02
CA SER A 28 1.84 16.86 7.46
C SER A 28 2.95 16.72 6.40
N GLU A 29 3.92 15.84 6.63
CA GLU A 29 4.96 15.51 5.65
C GLU A 29 4.37 14.86 4.39
N ILE A 30 3.45 13.90 4.55
CA ILE A 30 2.72 13.28 3.43
C ILE A 30 1.95 14.35 2.64
N ALA A 31 1.25 15.24 3.30
CA ALA A 31 0.54 16.35 2.66
C ALA A 31 1.51 17.24 1.88
N ALA A 32 2.63 17.65 2.49
CA ALA A 32 3.65 18.47 1.83
C ALA A 32 4.29 17.75 0.63
N TRP A 33 4.51 16.44 0.69
CA TRP A 33 5.03 15.68 -0.45
C TRP A 33 4.03 15.68 -1.61
N ARG A 34 2.75 15.50 -1.34
CA ARG A 34 1.69 15.54 -2.35
C ARG A 34 1.49 16.93 -2.94
N ASP A 35 1.63 17.98 -2.15
CA ASP A 35 1.57 19.36 -2.63
C ASP A 35 2.73 19.67 -3.60
N ASN A 36 3.93 19.15 -3.31
CA ASN A 36 5.10 19.34 -4.18
C ASN A 36 5.15 18.36 -5.36
N CYS A 37 4.57 17.18 -5.22
CA CYS A 37 4.53 16.13 -6.25
C CYS A 37 3.17 15.45 -6.22
N PRO A 38 2.14 15.99 -6.90
CA PRO A 38 0.77 15.45 -6.86
C PRO A 38 0.63 14.00 -7.27
N ASP A 39 1.51 13.51 -8.15
CA ASP A 39 1.54 12.13 -8.65
C ASP A 39 2.42 11.19 -7.82
N ILE A 40 2.91 11.63 -6.66
CA ILE A 40 3.79 10.79 -5.84
C ILE A 40 3.07 9.52 -5.40
N THR A 41 3.73 8.38 -5.55
CA THR A 41 3.28 7.09 -5.02
C THR A 41 3.94 6.82 -3.69
N LEU A 42 3.14 6.73 -2.64
CA LEU A 42 3.61 6.50 -1.28
C LEU A 42 3.44 5.04 -0.89
N ARG A 43 4.56 4.44 -0.48
CA ARG A 43 4.63 3.05 -0.04
C ARG A 43 5.06 2.96 1.42
N SER A 44 4.47 2.04 2.17
CA SER A 44 4.92 1.70 3.52
C SER A 44 4.65 0.25 3.87
N THR A 45 5.35 -0.24 4.88
CA THR A 45 5.16 -1.57 5.44
C THR A 45 4.96 -1.46 6.93
N PHE A 46 3.96 -2.19 7.44
CA PHE A 46 3.54 -2.17 8.83
C PHE A 46 3.71 -3.53 9.49
N ILE A 47 3.81 -3.51 10.81
CA ILE A 47 3.79 -4.71 11.65
C ILE A 47 2.69 -4.51 12.68
N VAL A 48 1.75 -5.45 12.76
CA VAL A 48 0.69 -5.48 13.77
C VAL A 48 0.96 -6.57 14.82
N GLY A 49 0.41 -6.41 16.01
CA GLY A 49 0.57 -7.39 17.09
C GLY A 49 1.93 -7.33 17.78
N TYR A 50 2.62 -6.19 17.76
CA TYR A 50 3.84 -5.99 18.54
C TYR A 50 3.58 -6.14 20.03
N PRO A 51 4.48 -6.75 20.84
CA PRO A 51 4.26 -6.94 22.27
C PRO A 51 3.80 -5.67 22.98
N GLY A 52 2.67 -5.76 23.67
CA GLY A 52 2.04 -4.66 24.38
C GLY A 52 1.24 -3.67 23.52
N GLU A 53 1.02 -3.95 22.22
CA GLU A 53 0.10 -3.20 21.40
C GLU A 53 -1.34 -3.37 21.91
N THR A 54 -2.01 -2.28 22.21
CA THR A 54 -3.40 -2.28 22.67
C THR A 54 -4.37 -2.17 21.51
N GLU A 55 -5.63 -2.56 21.72
CA GLU A 55 -6.68 -2.39 20.70
C GLU A 55 -6.89 -0.91 20.36
N THR A 56 -6.77 -0.03 21.31
CA THR A 56 -6.85 1.42 21.08
C THR A 56 -5.73 1.92 20.16
N GLU A 57 -4.50 1.45 20.35
CA GLU A 57 -3.36 1.80 19.49
C GLU A 57 -3.54 1.24 18.08
N PHE A 58 -4.05 0.02 17.96
CA PHE A 58 -4.35 -0.58 16.68
C PHE A 58 -5.48 0.18 15.95
N GLN A 59 -6.57 0.56 16.63
CA GLN A 59 -7.63 1.37 16.02
C GLN A 59 -7.09 2.72 15.51
N HIS A 60 -6.21 3.38 16.28
CA HIS A 60 -5.57 4.61 15.81
C HIS A 60 -4.69 4.39 14.58
N LEU A 61 -4.09 3.21 14.40
CA LEU A 61 -3.37 2.88 13.17
C LEU A 61 -4.32 2.81 11.97
N LEU A 62 -5.50 2.20 12.13
CA LEU A 62 -6.51 2.15 11.07
C LEU A 62 -7.04 3.55 10.70
N ASP A 63 -7.30 4.38 11.71
CA ASP A 63 -7.73 5.78 11.50
C ASP A 63 -6.63 6.60 10.78
N TRP A 64 -5.36 6.37 11.17
CA TRP A 64 -4.22 7.00 10.52
C TRP A 64 -4.07 6.57 9.04
N LEU A 65 -4.35 5.30 8.70
CA LEU A 65 -4.35 4.84 7.31
C LEU A 65 -5.39 5.57 6.46
N ASP A 66 -6.59 5.78 7.02
CA ASP A 66 -7.65 6.54 6.36
C ASP A 66 -7.23 7.99 6.06
N GLU A 67 -6.46 8.62 6.95
CA GLU A 67 -5.97 9.99 6.71
C GLU A 67 -4.76 9.99 5.75
N ALA A 68 -3.83 9.05 5.93
CA ALA A 68 -2.60 8.99 5.16
C ALA A 68 -2.84 8.63 3.69
N GLN A 69 -3.90 7.85 3.39
CA GLN A 69 -4.25 7.45 2.02
C GLN A 69 -3.03 6.96 1.23
N LEU A 70 -2.26 6.02 1.81
CA LEU A 70 -1.10 5.45 1.15
C LEU A 70 -1.51 4.66 -0.10
N ASP A 71 -0.60 4.58 -1.09
CA ASP A 71 -0.90 3.96 -2.39
C ASP A 71 -0.59 2.47 -2.39
N ARG A 72 0.48 2.06 -1.72
CA ARG A 72 0.91 0.66 -1.62
C ARG A 72 1.28 0.36 -0.18
N VAL A 73 0.62 -0.61 0.42
CA VAL A 73 0.79 -0.94 1.83
C VAL A 73 0.95 -2.45 2.02
N GLY A 74 2.03 -2.84 2.68
CA GLY A 74 2.22 -4.19 3.18
C GLY A 74 2.00 -4.25 4.69
N CYS A 75 1.49 -5.37 5.19
CA CYS A 75 1.33 -5.63 6.60
C CYS A 75 1.82 -7.03 6.96
N PHE A 76 2.59 -7.13 8.04
CA PHE A 76 3.05 -8.38 8.62
C PHE A 76 2.56 -8.49 10.06
N GLN A 77 2.31 -9.71 10.50
CA GLN A 77 2.15 -9.99 11.91
C GLN A 77 3.53 -9.98 12.60
N TYR A 78 3.57 -9.52 13.85
CA TYR A 78 4.78 -9.63 14.64
C TYR A 78 5.11 -11.10 14.92
N GLU A 79 6.34 -11.47 14.66
CA GLU A 79 6.91 -12.77 14.96
C GLU A 79 8.13 -12.66 15.87
N ASN A 80 8.31 -13.66 16.73
CA ASN A 80 9.52 -13.80 17.51
C ASN A 80 10.65 -14.33 16.62
N VAL A 81 11.71 -13.52 16.47
CA VAL A 81 12.89 -13.91 15.73
C VAL A 81 14.03 -14.15 16.72
N ASP A 82 14.77 -15.24 16.58
CA ASP A 82 15.88 -15.57 17.45
C ASP A 82 16.88 -14.42 17.55
N GLY A 83 17.26 -14.09 18.79
CA GLY A 83 18.18 -13.00 19.08
C GLY A 83 17.54 -11.59 19.10
N ALA A 84 16.28 -11.45 18.76
CA ALA A 84 15.60 -10.16 18.81
C ALA A 84 15.37 -9.68 20.25
N ARG A 85 15.68 -8.42 20.52
CA ARG A 85 15.46 -7.79 21.86
C ARG A 85 13.97 -7.77 22.26
N SER A 86 13.07 -7.78 21.29
CA SER A 86 11.64 -7.79 21.53
C SER A 86 11.13 -9.10 22.16
N ASN A 87 11.88 -10.20 22.06
CA ASN A 87 11.47 -11.50 22.64
C ASN A 87 11.40 -11.49 24.18
N VAL A 88 12.13 -10.58 24.83
CA VAL A 88 12.11 -10.43 26.30
C VAL A 88 11.01 -9.49 26.79
N LEU A 89 10.29 -8.86 25.87
CA LEU A 89 9.17 -7.99 26.23
C LEU A 89 8.03 -8.83 26.84
N LYS A 90 7.29 -8.21 27.75
CA LYS A 90 6.07 -8.79 28.30
C LYS A 90 4.87 -8.45 27.41
N ASN A 91 3.74 -9.13 27.68
CA ASN A 91 2.47 -8.88 26.99
C ASN A 91 2.53 -9.16 25.48
N HIS A 92 3.08 -10.32 25.12
CA HIS A 92 2.94 -10.83 23.77
C HIS A 92 1.47 -10.98 23.40
N ILE A 93 1.15 -10.59 22.17
CA ILE A 93 -0.23 -10.66 21.65
C ILE A 93 -0.50 -12.10 21.20
N GLU A 94 -1.67 -12.62 21.55
CA GLU A 94 -2.11 -13.95 21.15
C GLU A 94 -2.21 -14.07 19.61
N PRO A 95 -1.95 -15.25 19.05
CA PRO A 95 -1.92 -15.44 17.59
C PRO A 95 -3.24 -15.08 16.89
N ASP A 96 -4.39 -15.41 17.50
CA ASP A 96 -5.71 -15.09 16.99
C ASP A 96 -5.99 -13.57 16.95
N VAL A 97 -5.53 -12.83 17.95
CA VAL A 97 -5.62 -11.37 17.98
C VAL A 97 -4.71 -10.73 16.92
N LYS A 98 -3.51 -11.30 16.70
CA LYS A 98 -2.63 -10.81 15.62
C LYS A 98 -3.24 -11.06 14.25
N GLN A 99 -3.88 -12.21 14.06
CA GLN A 99 -4.56 -12.56 12.82
C GLN A 99 -5.74 -11.61 12.57
N ASP A 100 -6.62 -11.39 13.55
CA ASP A 100 -7.73 -10.44 13.47
C ASP A 100 -7.25 -9.03 13.07
N ARG A 101 -6.20 -8.54 13.73
CA ARG A 101 -5.65 -7.21 13.43
C ARG A 101 -5.07 -7.14 12.02
N TRP A 102 -4.40 -8.19 11.58
CA TRP A 102 -3.86 -8.26 10.24
C TRP A 102 -4.98 -8.24 9.18
N GLU A 103 -6.04 -9.01 9.39
CA GLU A 103 -7.20 -9.06 8.48
C GLU A 103 -7.88 -7.68 8.39
N ARG A 104 -8.19 -7.06 9.51
CA ARG A 104 -8.80 -5.72 9.57
C ARG A 104 -7.90 -4.64 8.94
N PHE A 105 -6.59 -4.75 9.12
CA PHE A 105 -5.63 -3.86 8.48
C PHE A 105 -5.63 -4.03 6.96
N MET A 106 -5.60 -5.27 6.49
CA MET A 106 -5.59 -5.58 5.05
C MET A 106 -6.91 -5.17 4.38
N GLU A 107 -8.05 -5.42 5.00
CA GLU A 107 -9.36 -4.96 4.52
C GLU A 107 -9.40 -3.42 4.37
N LYS A 108 -8.91 -2.70 5.37
CA LYS A 108 -8.81 -1.25 5.32
C LYS A 108 -7.91 -0.78 4.17
N SER A 109 -6.73 -1.38 4.04
CA SER A 109 -5.77 -1.07 2.98
C SER A 109 -6.33 -1.36 1.58
N GLN A 110 -7.03 -2.49 1.43
CA GLN A 110 -7.71 -2.88 0.19
C GLN A 110 -8.76 -1.84 -0.23
N THR A 111 -9.62 -1.43 0.70
CA THR A 111 -10.64 -0.40 0.45
C THR A 111 -10.04 0.93 -0.01
N ILE A 112 -8.92 1.34 0.61
CA ILE A 112 -8.20 2.56 0.20
C ILE A 112 -7.63 2.40 -1.21
N SER A 113 -7.00 1.25 -1.51
CA SER A 113 -6.42 0.95 -2.83
C SER A 113 -7.48 0.95 -3.92
N GLU A 114 -8.59 0.22 -3.72
CA GLU A 114 -9.74 0.17 -4.64
C GLU A 114 -10.27 1.58 -4.95
N THR A 115 -10.50 2.39 -3.91
CA THR A 115 -10.98 3.77 -4.07
C THR A 115 -10.01 4.62 -4.90
N LYS A 116 -8.70 4.43 -4.73
CA LYS A 116 -7.68 5.17 -5.48
C LYS A 116 -7.54 4.68 -6.91
N LEU A 117 -7.61 3.37 -7.13
CA LEU A 117 -7.51 2.78 -8.48
C LEU A 117 -8.76 3.10 -9.31
N ALA A 118 -9.94 3.08 -8.71
CA ALA A 118 -11.18 3.49 -9.38
C ALA A 118 -11.12 4.91 -9.96
N LYS A 119 -10.36 5.82 -9.34
CA LYS A 119 -10.15 7.19 -9.86
C LYS A 119 -9.28 7.23 -11.12
N LYS A 120 -8.58 6.13 -11.44
CA LYS A 120 -7.76 6.04 -12.66
C LYS A 120 -8.58 5.62 -13.88
N VAL A 121 -9.78 5.08 -13.69
CA VAL A 121 -10.69 4.70 -14.79
C VAL A 121 -10.98 5.92 -15.67
N GLY A 122 -10.81 5.76 -16.97
CA GLY A 122 -10.95 6.82 -17.96
C GLY A 122 -9.69 7.67 -18.20
N LEU A 123 -8.63 7.51 -17.37
CA LEU A 123 -7.37 8.22 -17.57
C LEU A 123 -6.48 7.50 -18.58
N ASN A 124 -5.63 8.28 -19.26
CA ASN A 124 -4.56 7.77 -20.11
C ASN A 124 -3.28 7.67 -19.29
N LEU A 125 -2.67 6.49 -19.28
CA LEU A 125 -1.45 6.20 -18.53
C LEU A 125 -0.34 5.70 -19.46
N ASP A 126 0.89 6.10 -19.20
CA ASP A 126 2.07 5.45 -19.77
C ASP A 126 2.37 4.19 -18.95
N VAL A 127 2.50 3.05 -19.63
CA VAL A 127 2.80 1.76 -19.03
C VAL A 127 3.94 1.07 -19.75
N ILE A 128 4.74 0.30 -19.04
CA ILE A 128 5.74 -0.59 -19.62
C ILE A 128 5.16 -2.00 -19.74
N VAL A 129 5.35 -2.63 -20.88
CA VAL A 129 4.96 -4.03 -21.11
C VAL A 129 6.00 -4.95 -20.49
N ASP A 130 5.63 -5.70 -19.45
CA ASP A 130 6.53 -6.62 -18.78
C ASP A 130 6.47 -8.04 -19.36
N ASN A 131 5.29 -8.48 -19.82
CA ASN A 131 5.07 -9.79 -20.42
C ASN A 131 3.90 -9.77 -21.40
N ILE A 132 3.90 -10.72 -22.35
CA ILE A 132 2.75 -11.08 -23.18
C ILE A 132 2.67 -12.60 -23.14
N ASP A 133 1.54 -13.14 -22.69
CA ASP A 133 1.35 -14.56 -22.55
C ASP A 133 0.94 -15.25 -23.87
N GLU A 134 0.73 -16.59 -23.81
CA GLU A 134 0.38 -17.39 -24.99
C GLU A 134 -1.02 -17.08 -25.53
N ASP A 135 -1.92 -16.58 -24.67
CA ASP A 135 -3.28 -16.17 -25.03
C ASP A 135 -3.32 -14.73 -25.58
N GLY A 136 -2.17 -14.05 -25.58
CA GLY A 136 -2.03 -12.69 -26.10
C GLY A 136 -2.40 -11.61 -25.07
N VAL A 137 -2.53 -11.93 -23.78
CA VAL A 137 -2.75 -10.93 -22.73
C VAL A 137 -1.43 -10.29 -22.35
N ALA A 138 -1.34 -8.98 -22.46
CA ALA A 138 -0.18 -8.24 -22.01
C ALA A 138 -0.31 -7.84 -20.54
N THR A 139 0.71 -8.16 -19.76
CA THR A 139 0.89 -7.70 -18.38
C THR A 139 1.82 -6.49 -18.40
N CYS A 140 1.30 -5.37 -17.91
CA CYS A 140 1.99 -4.10 -17.88
C CYS A 140 2.03 -3.53 -16.48
N ARG A 141 2.89 -2.56 -16.24
CA ARG A 141 2.89 -1.77 -14.99
C ARG A 141 2.99 -0.29 -15.26
N THR A 142 2.37 0.49 -14.40
CA THR A 142 2.47 1.95 -14.44
C THR A 142 3.75 2.44 -13.74
N LYS A 143 4.08 3.72 -13.87
CA LYS A 143 5.19 4.35 -13.13
C LYS A 143 5.06 4.26 -11.60
N ALA A 144 3.88 3.92 -11.10
CA ALA A 144 3.57 3.81 -9.68
C ALA A 144 3.87 2.43 -9.09
N ASP A 145 4.13 1.43 -9.95
CA ASP A 145 4.13 0.02 -9.55
C ASP A 145 5.53 -0.59 -9.67
N ALA A 146 5.94 -1.30 -8.63
CA ALA A 146 7.18 -2.05 -8.62
C ALA A 146 7.00 -3.42 -9.31
N PRO A 147 8.01 -3.90 -10.09
CA PRO A 147 7.93 -5.19 -10.75
C PRO A 147 7.69 -6.31 -9.73
N GLU A 148 6.82 -7.27 -10.07
CA GLU A 148 6.57 -8.51 -9.31
C GLU A 148 6.01 -8.34 -7.89
N ILE A 149 5.78 -7.11 -7.43
CA ILE A 149 5.37 -6.81 -6.04
C ILE A 149 3.99 -6.15 -6.00
N ASP A 150 3.74 -5.23 -6.93
CA ASP A 150 2.50 -4.45 -6.97
C ASP A 150 1.51 -5.01 -7.98
N GLY A 151 0.34 -4.37 -8.08
CA GLY A 151 -0.66 -4.69 -9.08
C GLY A 151 -0.20 -4.40 -10.50
N ASN A 152 -0.93 -4.97 -11.44
CA ASN A 152 -0.64 -4.89 -12.86
C ASN A 152 -1.70 -4.07 -13.60
N LEU A 153 -1.39 -3.73 -14.85
CA LEU A 153 -2.37 -3.29 -15.83
C LEU A 153 -2.40 -4.33 -16.96
N PHE A 154 -3.56 -4.92 -17.18
CA PHE A 154 -3.77 -5.95 -18.21
C PHE A 154 -4.38 -5.36 -19.47
N ILE A 155 -3.92 -5.89 -20.62
CA ILE A 155 -4.42 -5.54 -21.95
C ILE A 155 -4.65 -6.85 -22.70
N ASP A 156 -5.86 -7.07 -23.20
CA ASP A 156 -6.28 -8.30 -23.89
C ASP A 156 -6.55 -8.09 -25.40
N GLU A 157 -6.49 -6.85 -25.88
CA GLU A 157 -6.74 -6.52 -27.27
C GLU A 157 -5.54 -5.84 -27.95
N ASN A 158 -5.33 -6.13 -29.25
CA ASN A 158 -4.31 -5.51 -30.10
C ASN A 158 -2.85 -5.65 -29.62
N THR A 159 -2.56 -6.67 -28.84
CA THR A 159 -1.25 -6.93 -28.23
C THR A 159 -0.20 -7.44 -29.24
N ASP A 160 -0.64 -7.90 -30.41
CA ASP A 160 0.23 -8.25 -31.56
C ASP A 160 1.08 -7.08 -32.07
N LYS A 161 0.71 -5.86 -31.74
CA LYS A 161 1.38 -4.61 -32.17
C LYS A 161 2.41 -4.10 -31.19
N ILE A 162 2.50 -4.69 -30.01
CA ILE A 162 3.40 -4.24 -28.94
C ILE A 162 4.46 -5.30 -28.62
N LYS A 163 5.49 -4.90 -27.87
CA LYS A 163 6.60 -5.78 -27.48
C LYS A 163 6.95 -5.59 -26.02
N VAL A 164 7.40 -6.66 -25.38
CA VAL A 164 7.98 -6.62 -24.04
C VAL A 164 9.09 -5.58 -23.95
N GLY A 165 9.08 -4.77 -22.92
CA GLY A 165 9.98 -3.64 -22.69
C GLY A 165 9.56 -2.33 -23.35
N GLN A 166 8.51 -2.32 -24.16
CA GLN A 166 7.98 -1.10 -24.76
C GLN A 166 7.18 -0.29 -23.76
N ILE A 167 7.30 1.04 -23.83
CA ILE A 167 6.40 1.96 -23.13
C ILE A 167 5.30 2.36 -24.11
N ILE A 168 4.06 2.20 -23.71
CA ILE A 168 2.86 2.49 -24.49
C ILE A 168 1.87 3.32 -23.70
N GLN A 169 0.98 4.01 -24.38
CA GLN A 169 -0.15 4.70 -23.77
C GLN A 169 -1.40 3.82 -23.76
N VAL A 170 -2.05 3.76 -22.60
CA VAL A 170 -3.23 2.95 -22.35
C VAL A 170 -4.30 3.81 -21.70
N LYS A 171 -5.54 3.70 -22.18
CA LYS A 171 -6.71 4.23 -21.50
C LYS A 171 -7.22 3.16 -20.51
N VAL A 172 -7.33 3.51 -19.25
CA VAL A 172 -7.85 2.60 -18.21
C VAL A 172 -9.37 2.48 -18.35
N ASP A 173 -9.87 1.27 -18.45
CA ASP A 173 -11.31 0.98 -18.59
C ASP A 173 -11.90 0.42 -17.29
N GLU A 174 -11.14 -0.36 -16.53
CA GLU A 174 -11.58 -1.03 -15.31
C GLU A 174 -10.49 -1.02 -14.24
N ALA A 175 -10.89 -1.12 -12.97
CA ALA A 175 -10.02 -1.21 -11.82
C ALA A 175 -10.59 -2.19 -10.80
N SER A 176 -9.72 -2.98 -10.18
CA SER A 176 -10.02 -3.77 -8.97
C SER A 176 -9.31 -3.17 -7.74
N GLU A 177 -9.21 -3.96 -6.68
CA GLU A 177 -8.48 -3.58 -5.47
C GLU A 177 -6.97 -3.34 -5.70
N TYR A 178 -6.38 -4.03 -6.68
CA TYR A 178 -4.94 -3.98 -6.92
C TYR A 178 -4.57 -3.77 -8.38
N ASP A 179 -5.41 -4.22 -9.31
CA ASP A 179 -5.11 -4.27 -10.75
C ASP A 179 -5.97 -3.31 -11.56
N LEU A 180 -5.51 -3.03 -12.76
CA LEU A 180 -6.18 -2.21 -13.76
C LEU A 180 -6.32 -3.01 -15.06
N TRP A 181 -7.32 -2.65 -15.87
CA TRP A 181 -7.48 -3.10 -17.26
C TRP A 181 -7.62 -1.90 -18.16
N GLY A 182 -7.19 -2.04 -19.39
CA GLY A 182 -7.28 -0.94 -20.34
C GLY A 182 -6.95 -1.31 -21.76
N GLN A 183 -7.08 -0.32 -22.65
CA GLN A 183 -6.89 -0.46 -24.08
C GLN A 183 -5.77 0.45 -24.58
N ILE A 184 -5.03 -0.03 -25.55
CA ILE A 184 -3.94 0.74 -26.21
C ILE A 184 -4.58 1.92 -26.95
N ILE A 185 -4.00 3.11 -26.75
CA ILE A 185 -4.36 4.32 -27.48
C ILE A 185 -3.21 4.78 -28.37
N GLY A 186 -3.46 4.84 -29.66
CA GLY A 186 -2.55 5.37 -30.69
C GLY A 186 -1.88 4.31 -31.47
#